data_ff551ed776893a68b1c3358311a06679
#
_entry.id   ff551ed776893a68b1c3358311a06679
#
_cell.length_a   1.000
_cell.length_b   1.000
_cell.length_c   1.000
_cell.angle_alpha   90.00
_cell.angle_beta   90.00
_cell.angle_gamma   90.00
#
_symmetry.space_group_name_H-M   'P 1'
#
loop_
_entity.id
_entity.type
_entity.pdbx_description
1 polymer ?
#
loop_
_entity_poly.entity_id
_entity_poly.type
_entity_poly.pdbx_seq_one_letter_code
_entity_poly.pdbx_strand_id
1 'polypeptide(L)'
;MADAIKNKSQHQDLVHSSFWVFGISLFLIGLWGFPNIWYTQVDQSRERFWFSSKGEVTGYDFVDHPIGDAMERRLVADETFNGQFLDASDNAILAFIAKRHSESINEIGLFVHTPDRCWTEGGWKIQPIQPDYVEVEIQGDKIGFERRLFIAGSRFELVYFTGMVGGQTLPYRLDHNLSVAMKYQFEKERENTTGTSNRMVDSKLWGRVWDSFKSRRPLLGPKQFIRVSTTVQAGQLEKGDDRLKDFLRQWLVRDDYVQEIEAWENAKASEEGDPNGK
;
A
#
# COMPACT_ATOMS: atom_id res chain seq x y z
N MET A 1 33.26 63.09 5.11
CA MET A 1 31.77 62.98 5.14
C MET A 1 31.29 61.88 4.20
N ALA A 2 31.91 61.67 3.04
CA ALA A 2 31.54 60.61 2.07
C ALA A 2 31.78 59.18 2.60
N ASP A 3 32.83 58.92 3.35
CA ASP A 3 33.17 57.60 3.89
C ASP A 3 32.20 57.11 4.99
N ALA A 4 31.61 58.01 5.76
CA ALA A 4 30.60 57.65 6.77
C ALA A 4 29.27 57.22 6.16
N ILE A 5 28.92 57.80 5.00
CA ILE A 5 27.69 57.45 4.27
C ILE A 5 27.84 56.06 3.60
N LYS A 6 29.02 55.76 3.04
CA LYS A 6 29.34 54.50 2.39
C LYS A 6 29.34 53.32 3.40
N ASN A 7 29.84 53.56 4.60
CA ASN A 7 29.89 52.57 5.69
C ASN A 7 28.47 52.23 6.23
N LYS A 8 27.55 53.21 6.24
CA LYS A 8 26.20 53.06 6.71
C LYS A 8 25.34 52.23 5.69
N SER A 9 25.58 52.45 4.38
CA SER A 9 24.92 51.67 3.35
C SER A 9 25.38 50.20 3.37
N GLN A 10 26.68 49.92 3.45
CA GLN A 10 27.18 48.54 3.56
C GLN A 10 26.66 47.81 4.80
N HIS A 11 26.51 48.49 5.93
CA HIS A 11 25.95 47.85 7.13
C HIS A 11 24.48 47.53 6.99
N GLN A 12 23.70 48.37 6.32
CA GLN A 12 22.28 48.09 6.02
C GLN A 12 22.11 46.91 5.07
N ASP A 13 22.94 46.81 4.05
CA ASP A 13 22.89 45.69 3.08
C ASP A 13 23.27 44.35 3.72
N LEU A 14 24.23 44.33 4.62
CA LEU A 14 24.64 43.16 5.38
C LEU A 14 23.52 42.69 6.35
N VAL A 15 22.84 43.60 7.03
CA VAL A 15 21.73 43.28 7.93
C VAL A 15 20.55 42.70 7.15
N HIS A 16 20.21 43.32 6.00
CA HIS A 16 19.14 42.80 5.12
C HIS A 16 19.46 41.41 4.58
N SER A 17 20.68 41.19 4.10
CA SER A 17 21.14 39.89 3.59
C SER A 17 21.06 38.80 4.67
N SER A 18 21.51 39.10 5.90
CA SER A 18 21.46 38.17 7.01
C SER A 18 20.02 37.79 7.40
N PHE A 19 19.09 38.76 7.32
CA PHE A 19 17.68 38.50 7.62
C PHE A 19 17.02 37.57 6.59
N TRP A 20 17.34 37.73 5.32
CA TRP A 20 16.87 36.86 4.26
C TRP A 20 17.45 35.44 4.37
N VAL A 21 18.73 35.31 4.65
CA VAL A 21 19.38 34.01 4.86
C VAL A 21 18.75 33.27 6.04
N PHE A 22 18.53 33.98 7.15
CA PHE A 22 17.87 33.41 8.32
C PHE A 22 16.42 33.01 8.04
N GLY A 23 15.66 33.84 7.35
CA GLY A 23 14.27 33.54 6.93
C GLY A 23 14.17 32.32 6.01
N ILE A 24 15.05 32.24 5.02
CA ILE A 24 15.12 31.09 4.12
C ILE A 24 15.53 29.82 4.87
N SER A 25 16.47 29.90 5.80
CA SER A 25 16.91 28.76 6.60
C SER A 25 15.79 28.24 7.50
N LEU A 26 15.05 29.12 8.17
CA LEU A 26 13.88 28.74 8.95
C LEU A 26 12.77 28.11 8.11
N PHE A 27 12.56 28.66 6.91
CA PHE A 27 11.59 28.11 5.97
C PHE A 27 11.97 26.70 5.53
N LEU A 28 13.25 26.47 5.19
CA LEU A 28 13.77 25.17 4.79
C LEU A 28 13.70 24.15 5.93
N ILE A 29 14.05 24.56 7.16
CA ILE A 29 13.91 23.72 8.36
C ILE A 29 12.43 23.37 8.58
N GLY A 30 11.54 24.36 8.42
CA GLY A 30 10.10 24.14 8.51
C GLY A 30 9.59 23.16 7.45
N LEU A 31 10.01 23.31 6.20
CA LEU A 31 9.67 22.38 5.12
C LEU A 31 10.20 20.97 5.38
N TRP A 32 11.39 20.84 5.93
CA TRP A 32 11.97 19.54 6.26
C TRP A 32 11.30 18.88 7.47
N GLY A 33 11.02 19.64 8.51
CA GLY A 33 10.40 19.14 9.74
C GLY A 33 8.88 18.95 9.64
N PHE A 34 8.21 19.75 8.79
CA PHE A 34 6.75 19.76 8.68
C PHE A 34 6.14 18.38 8.36
N PRO A 35 6.64 17.60 7.37
CA PRO A 35 6.09 16.30 7.08
C PRO A 35 6.16 15.34 8.27
N ASN A 36 7.28 15.36 8.99
CA ASN A 36 7.45 14.51 10.17
C ASN A 36 6.43 14.88 11.28
N ILE A 37 6.24 16.16 11.53
CA ILE A 37 5.26 16.62 12.52
C ILE A 37 3.83 16.35 12.02
N TRP A 38 3.54 16.63 10.75
CA TRP A 38 2.20 16.51 10.18
C TRP A 38 1.69 15.08 10.14
N TYR A 39 2.54 14.15 9.68
CA TYR A 39 2.15 12.75 9.54
C TYR A 39 2.31 11.95 10.84
N THR A 40 3.12 12.38 11.78
CA THR A 40 3.24 11.72 13.10
C THR A 40 2.19 12.16 14.11
N GLN A 41 1.51 13.29 13.89
CA GLN A 41 0.45 13.76 14.80
C GLN A 41 -0.87 12.99 14.68
N VAL A 42 -1.03 12.15 13.67
CA VAL A 42 -2.18 11.25 13.60
C VAL A 42 -1.89 10.06 14.49
N ASP A 43 -2.26 10.22 15.73
CA ASP A 43 -2.35 9.13 16.68
C ASP A 43 -1.04 8.35 16.85
N GLN A 44 -0.05 8.96 17.53
CA GLN A 44 1.13 8.23 17.99
C GLN A 44 0.77 7.04 18.91
N SER A 45 -0.50 6.94 19.34
CA SER A 45 -1.03 5.80 20.06
C SER A 45 -1.40 4.63 19.15
N ARG A 46 -1.56 4.85 17.85
CA ARG A 46 -1.73 3.78 16.88
C ARG A 46 -0.37 3.34 16.39
N GLU A 47 0.11 2.27 16.98
CA GLU A 47 1.28 1.55 16.54
C GLU A 47 1.19 1.31 15.03
N ARG A 48 2.30 1.52 14.33
CA ARG A 48 2.43 1.15 12.93
C ARG A 48 2.39 -0.36 12.85
N PHE A 49 1.50 -0.90 12.03
CA PHE A 49 1.32 -2.32 11.93
C PHE A 49 0.96 -2.73 10.50
N TRP A 50 1.15 -3.95 10.20
CA TRP A 50 0.48 -4.63 9.12
C TRP A 50 -0.14 -5.93 9.63
N PHE A 51 -0.66 -6.74 8.74
CA PHE A 51 -1.26 -7.99 9.12
C PHE A 51 -0.37 -9.17 8.70
N SER A 52 -0.22 -10.12 9.60
CA SER A 52 0.27 -11.45 9.30
C SER A 52 -0.89 -12.44 9.23
N SER A 53 -0.70 -13.52 8.47
CA SER A 53 -1.69 -14.59 8.37
C SER A 53 -1.51 -15.60 9.48
N LYS A 54 -2.59 -16.06 10.09
CA LYS A 54 -2.56 -17.31 10.85
C LYS A 54 -2.49 -18.48 9.88
N GLY A 55 -1.58 -19.42 10.12
CA GLY A 55 -1.52 -20.66 9.36
C GLY A 55 -2.75 -21.54 9.56
N GLU A 56 -3.36 -21.47 10.75
CA GLU A 56 -4.56 -22.24 11.12
C GLU A 56 -5.71 -21.31 11.43
N VAL A 57 -6.85 -21.54 10.80
CA VAL A 57 -8.13 -20.85 11.05
C VAL A 57 -9.15 -21.89 11.49
N THR A 58 -9.80 -21.66 12.63
CA THR A 58 -10.74 -22.62 13.19
C THR A 58 -11.89 -22.93 12.22
N GLY A 59 -12.11 -24.19 11.94
CA GLY A 59 -13.16 -24.65 11.03
C GLY A 59 -12.82 -24.61 9.55
N TYR A 60 -11.54 -24.43 9.23
CA TYR A 60 -11.04 -24.48 7.86
C TYR A 60 -9.83 -25.41 7.75
N ASP A 61 -9.80 -26.18 6.69
CA ASP A 61 -8.60 -26.91 6.24
C ASP A 61 -7.80 -26.03 5.30
N PHE A 62 -6.49 -25.90 5.56
CA PHE A 62 -5.59 -25.05 4.77
C PHE A 62 -4.87 -25.86 3.70
N VAL A 63 -4.86 -25.31 2.48
CA VAL A 63 -4.09 -25.83 1.35
C VAL A 63 -3.20 -24.70 0.83
N ASP A 64 -1.88 -24.92 0.92
CA ASP A 64 -0.90 -23.97 0.42
C ASP A 64 -0.84 -23.99 -1.11
N HIS A 65 -0.83 -22.80 -1.70
CA HIS A 65 -0.70 -22.58 -3.15
C HIS A 65 0.44 -21.61 -3.42
N PRO A 66 1.70 -22.00 -3.21
CA PRO A 66 2.83 -21.10 -3.37
C PRO A 66 2.84 -20.51 -4.79
N ILE A 67 3.04 -19.21 -4.87
CA ILE A 67 3.25 -18.55 -6.15
C ILE A 67 4.71 -18.73 -6.56
N GLY A 68 4.94 -18.96 -7.86
CA GLY A 68 6.32 -19.15 -8.34
C GLY A 68 7.05 -17.81 -8.46
N ASP A 69 8.39 -17.85 -8.38
CA ASP A 69 9.31 -16.70 -8.42
C ASP A 69 9.03 -15.70 -9.55
N ALA A 70 8.56 -16.18 -10.71
CA ALA A 70 8.22 -15.31 -11.83
C ALA A 70 7.01 -14.43 -11.52
N MET A 71 6.05 -14.91 -10.73
CA MET A 71 4.89 -14.16 -10.30
C MET A 71 5.26 -13.18 -9.19
N GLU A 72 6.09 -13.60 -8.22
CA GLU A 72 6.61 -12.72 -7.16
C GLU A 72 7.35 -11.52 -7.75
N ARG A 73 8.25 -11.77 -8.71
CA ARG A 73 8.94 -10.68 -9.42
C ARG A 73 7.98 -9.75 -10.16
N ARG A 74 6.85 -10.27 -10.67
CA ARG A 74 5.84 -9.41 -11.31
C ARG A 74 5.06 -8.59 -10.31
N LEU A 75 4.79 -9.14 -9.13
CA LEU A 75 4.11 -8.46 -8.04
C LEU A 75 4.99 -7.40 -7.39
N VAL A 76 6.32 -7.47 -7.62
CA VAL A 76 7.30 -6.62 -6.92
C VAL A 76 7.12 -6.77 -5.40
N ALA A 77 6.91 -8.00 -4.94
CA ALA A 77 6.76 -8.36 -3.53
C ALA A 77 8.06 -8.96 -3.00
N ASP A 78 8.36 -8.70 -1.75
CA ASP A 78 9.47 -9.33 -1.02
C ASP A 78 9.00 -10.62 -0.34
N GLU A 79 7.73 -10.62 0.09
CA GLU A 79 7.07 -11.79 0.69
C GLU A 79 5.66 -11.95 0.13
N THR A 80 5.24 -13.19 -0.02
CA THR A 80 3.88 -13.53 -0.43
C THR A 80 3.33 -14.69 0.37
N PHE A 81 2.05 -14.62 0.67
CA PHE A 81 1.23 -15.73 1.14
C PHE A 81 0.11 -15.96 0.14
N ASN A 82 -0.10 -17.16 -0.30
CA ASN A 82 -1.23 -17.51 -1.16
C ASN A 82 -1.73 -18.92 -0.81
N GLY A 83 -2.99 -19.03 -0.43
CA GLY A 83 -3.55 -20.30 -0.03
C GLY A 83 -5.06 -20.35 -0.14
N GLN A 84 -5.56 -21.54 0.05
CA GLN A 84 -6.99 -21.86 0.04
C GLN A 84 -7.39 -22.42 1.41
N PHE A 85 -8.49 -21.93 1.92
CA PHE A 85 -9.10 -22.39 3.14
C PHE A 85 -10.46 -23.01 2.80
N LEU A 86 -10.64 -24.28 3.17
CA LEU A 86 -11.87 -25.06 2.92
C LEU A 86 -12.65 -25.21 4.20
N ASP A 87 -13.93 -24.80 4.22
CA ASP A 87 -14.81 -25.08 5.34
C ASP A 87 -15.35 -26.54 5.28
N ALA A 88 -16.02 -27.00 6.34
CA ALA A 88 -16.58 -28.33 6.42
C ALA A 88 -17.61 -28.67 5.33
N SER A 89 -18.03 -27.68 4.54
CA SER A 89 -18.96 -27.84 3.39
C SER A 89 -18.25 -27.66 2.05
N ASP A 90 -16.92 -27.76 2.02
CA ASP A 90 -16.08 -27.55 0.86
C ASP A 90 -16.19 -26.16 0.19
N ASN A 91 -16.71 -25.17 0.94
CA ASN A 91 -16.65 -23.81 0.43
C ASN A 91 -15.24 -23.24 0.59
N ALA A 92 -14.67 -22.81 -0.51
CA ALA A 92 -13.32 -22.28 -0.54
C ALA A 92 -13.29 -20.77 -0.28
N ILE A 93 -12.29 -20.36 0.51
CA ILE A 93 -11.81 -18.98 0.57
C ILE A 93 -10.39 -18.97 0.02
N LEU A 94 -10.15 -18.21 -1.03
CA LEU A 94 -8.81 -17.94 -1.53
C LEU A 94 -8.26 -16.72 -0.79
N ALA A 95 -7.13 -16.86 -0.15
CA ALA A 95 -6.50 -15.83 0.65
C ALA A 95 -5.09 -15.51 0.12
N PHE A 96 -4.81 -14.22 0.02
CA PHE A 96 -3.55 -13.72 -0.53
C PHE A 96 -3.07 -12.50 0.26
N ILE A 97 -1.81 -12.50 0.64
CA ILE A 97 -1.08 -11.35 1.17
C ILE A 97 0.18 -11.18 0.34
N ALA A 98 0.53 -9.94 0.03
CA ALA A 98 1.83 -9.60 -0.50
C ALA A 98 2.39 -8.40 0.27
N LYS A 99 3.67 -8.46 0.61
CA LYS A 99 4.39 -7.44 1.37
C LYS A 99 5.57 -6.91 0.57
N ARG A 100 5.80 -5.61 0.69
CA ARG A 100 6.97 -4.93 0.17
C ARG A 100 7.61 -4.12 1.27
N HIS A 101 8.82 -4.49 1.65
CA HIS A 101 9.57 -3.89 2.76
C HIS A 101 10.17 -2.54 2.40
N SER A 102 10.46 -2.31 1.12
CA SER A 102 11.04 -1.07 0.63
C SER A 102 10.15 0.15 0.84
N GLU A 103 10.75 1.24 1.29
CA GLU A 103 10.12 2.55 1.45
C GLU A 103 10.04 3.37 0.14
N SER A 104 10.55 2.87 -0.97
CA SER A 104 10.64 3.61 -2.22
C SER A 104 9.27 4.07 -2.75
N ILE A 105 9.18 5.35 -3.11
CA ILE A 105 7.99 5.95 -3.74
C ILE A 105 7.66 5.29 -5.08
N ASN A 106 8.69 4.87 -5.81
CA ASN A 106 8.56 4.40 -7.19
C ASN A 106 7.97 3.00 -7.31
N GLU A 107 7.80 2.30 -6.21
CA GLU A 107 7.36 0.91 -6.20
C GLU A 107 5.85 0.78 -5.92
N ILE A 108 5.04 1.30 -6.84
CA ILE A 108 3.58 1.11 -6.81
C ILE A 108 3.19 -0.32 -7.26
N GLY A 109 4.17 -1.12 -7.69
CA GLY A 109 3.97 -2.41 -8.35
C GLY A 109 2.98 -3.33 -7.63
N LEU A 110 3.03 -3.37 -6.30
CA LEU A 110 2.13 -4.18 -5.50
C LEU A 110 0.64 -3.84 -5.72
N PHE A 111 0.31 -2.55 -5.85
CA PHE A 111 -1.07 -2.08 -6.02
C PHE A 111 -1.54 -2.05 -7.49
N VAL A 112 -0.64 -2.31 -8.42
CA VAL A 112 -0.99 -2.46 -9.85
C VAL A 112 -1.71 -3.78 -10.11
N HIS A 113 -1.48 -4.80 -9.26
CA HIS A 113 -2.01 -6.15 -9.42
C HIS A 113 -3.33 -6.37 -8.68
N THR A 114 -4.22 -5.37 -8.69
CA THR A 114 -5.56 -5.53 -8.11
C THR A 114 -6.42 -6.51 -8.91
N PRO A 115 -7.41 -7.16 -8.29
CA PRO A 115 -8.38 -8.02 -8.99
C PRO A 115 -9.07 -7.30 -10.15
N ASP A 116 -9.41 -6.02 -9.97
CA ASP A 116 -10.06 -5.19 -10.98
C ASP A 116 -9.31 -5.19 -12.33
N ARG A 117 -8.00 -5.37 -12.28
CA ARG A 117 -7.16 -5.47 -13.46
C ARG A 117 -6.86 -6.92 -13.82
N CYS A 118 -6.23 -7.67 -12.92
CA CYS A 118 -5.68 -8.99 -13.27
C CYS A 118 -6.78 -9.98 -13.64
N TRP A 119 -7.93 -9.93 -12.99
CA TRP A 119 -9.02 -10.84 -13.29
C TRP A 119 -9.78 -10.42 -14.55
N THR A 120 -9.94 -9.11 -14.81
CA THR A 120 -10.56 -8.65 -16.06
C THR A 120 -9.67 -8.95 -17.27
N GLU A 121 -8.35 -8.82 -17.15
CA GLU A 121 -7.41 -9.29 -18.17
C GLU A 121 -7.48 -10.83 -18.37
N GLY A 122 -7.82 -11.57 -17.31
CA GLY A 122 -8.08 -13.02 -17.32
C GLY A 122 -9.48 -13.42 -17.83
N GLY A 123 -10.28 -12.48 -18.32
CA GLY A 123 -11.60 -12.74 -18.91
C GLY A 123 -12.78 -12.68 -17.95
N TRP A 124 -12.57 -12.38 -16.67
CA TRP A 124 -13.65 -12.10 -15.73
C TRP A 124 -14.29 -10.75 -16.00
N LYS A 125 -15.57 -10.62 -15.69
CA LYS A 125 -16.32 -9.36 -15.79
C LYS A 125 -16.70 -8.88 -14.41
N ILE A 126 -16.52 -7.58 -14.14
CA ILE A 126 -16.97 -6.96 -12.91
C ILE A 126 -18.48 -6.70 -13.03
N GLN A 127 -19.25 -7.23 -12.09
CA GLN A 127 -20.65 -6.88 -11.92
C GLN A 127 -20.78 -5.79 -10.86
N PRO A 128 -21.39 -4.64 -11.17
CA PRO A 128 -21.65 -3.60 -10.18
C PRO A 128 -22.48 -4.12 -9.01
N ILE A 129 -22.00 -3.90 -7.80
CA ILE A 129 -22.71 -4.22 -6.55
C ILE A 129 -22.61 -3.06 -5.58
N GLN A 130 -23.57 -2.96 -4.67
CA GLN A 130 -23.57 -1.95 -3.61
C GLN A 130 -23.77 -2.60 -2.24
N PRO A 131 -23.04 -2.13 -1.23
CA PRO A 131 -21.91 -1.21 -1.31
C PRO A 131 -20.72 -1.85 -2.03
N ASP A 132 -19.92 -1.04 -2.72
CA ASP A 132 -18.68 -1.49 -3.39
C ASP A 132 -17.44 -1.34 -2.50
N TYR A 133 -17.65 -0.96 -1.25
CA TYR A 133 -16.65 -0.79 -0.20
C TYR A 133 -17.25 -1.19 1.15
N VAL A 134 -16.49 -1.89 1.96
CA VAL A 134 -16.92 -2.34 3.28
C VAL A 134 -15.81 -2.12 4.30
N GLU A 135 -16.19 -1.85 5.54
CA GLU A 135 -15.27 -1.83 6.67
C GLU A 135 -15.41 -3.13 7.46
N VAL A 136 -14.28 -3.73 7.79
CA VAL A 136 -14.18 -4.90 8.65
C VAL A 136 -13.38 -4.53 9.87
N GLU A 137 -13.93 -4.78 11.05
CA GLU A 137 -13.20 -4.61 12.30
C GLU A 137 -12.34 -5.84 12.55
N ILE A 138 -11.01 -5.63 12.63
CA ILE A 138 -10.00 -6.67 12.83
C ILE A 138 -9.14 -6.25 14.02
N GLN A 139 -9.24 -6.99 15.12
CA GLN A 139 -8.50 -6.72 16.36
C GLN A 139 -8.62 -5.27 16.87
N GLY A 140 -9.81 -4.68 16.72
CA GLY A 140 -10.10 -3.32 17.18
C GLY A 140 -9.84 -2.22 16.13
N ASP A 141 -9.22 -2.55 15.00
CA ASP A 141 -9.00 -1.61 13.90
C ASP A 141 -10.05 -1.78 12.81
N LYS A 142 -10.59 -0.66 12.31
CA LYS A 142 -11.50 -0.65 11.16
C LYS A 142 -10.71 -0.57 9.87
N ILE A 143 -10.69 -1.66 9.14
CA ILE A 143 -9.99 -1.79 7.87
C ILE A 143 -11.00 -1.74 6.73
N GLY A 144 -10.78 -0.83 5.80
CA GLY A 144 -11.60 -0.69 4.62
C GLY A 144 -11.15 -1.61 3.50
N PHE A 145 -12.10 -2.30 2.90
CA PHE A 145 -11.87 -3.20 1.76
C PHE A 145 -12.70 -2.76 0.56
N GLU A 146 -12.08 -2.75 -0.61
CA GLU A 146 -12.80 -2.74 -1.88
C GLU A 146 -13.57 -4.05 -2.00
N ARG A 147 -14.84 -3.97 -2.40
CA ARG A 147 -15.75 -5.11 -2.54
C ARG A 147 -16.17 -5.23 -4.00
N ARG A 148 -15.89 -6.37 -4.62
CA ARG A 148 -16.20 -6.63 -6.04
C ARG A 148 -16.89 -7.97 -6.19
N LEU A 149 -17.78 -8.04 -7.17
CA LEU A 149 -18.33 -9.28 -7.67
C LEU A 149 -17.81 -9.50 -9.10
N PHE A 150 -17.12 -10.62 -9.30
CA PHE A 150 -16.63 -11.04 -10.60
C PHE A 150 -17.48 -12.19 -11.15
N ILE A 151 -17.66 -12.20 -12.46
CA ILE A 151 -18.43 -13.25 -13.16
C ILE A 151 -17.59 -13.81 -14.29
N ALA A 152 -17.53 -15.14 -14.36
CA ALA A 152 -16.98 -15.90 -15.49
C ALA A 152 -17.92 -17.06 -15.82
N GLY A 153 -18.68 -16.95 -16.90
CA GLY A 153 -19.74 -17.91 -17.21
C GLY A 153 -20.82 -17.95 -16.14
N SER A 154 -21.01 -19.10 -15.50
CA SER A 154 -21.95 -19.31 -14.39
C SER A 154 -21.31 -19.12 -13.01
N ARG A 155 -20.02 -18.87 -12.94
CA ARG A 155 -19.30 -18.70 -11.67
C ARG A 155 -19.30 -17.25 -11.22
N PHE A 156 -19.68 -17.04 -9.97
CA PHE A 156 -19.66 -15.75 -9.30
C PHE A 156 -18.61 -15.80 -8.20
N GLU A 157 -17.73 -14.81 -8.14
CA GLU A 157 -16.68 -14.71 -7.13
C GLU A 157 -16.77 -13.36 -6.43
N LEU A 158 -17.04 -13.39 -5.13
CA LEU A 158 -17.02 -12.20 -4.28
C LEU A 158 -15.60 -11.99 -3.76
N VAL A 159 -15.08 -10.80 -3.95
CA VAL A 159 -13.68 -10.45 -3.64
C VAL A 159 -13.63 -9.23 -2.75
N TYR A 160 -12.85 -9.33 -1.69
CA TYR A 160 -12.44 -8.22 -0.84
C TYR A 160 -10.94 -8.00 -1.00
N PHE A 161 -10.52 -6.75 -1.20
CA PHE A 161 -9.09 -6.43 -1.23
C PHE A 161 -8.81 -5.04 -0.67
N THR A 162 -7.61 -4.87 -0.13
CA THR A 162 -7.16 -3.59 0.44
C THR A 162 -5.66 -3.43 0.28
N GLY A 163 -5.18 -2.20 0.42
CA GLY A 163 -3.77 -1.86 0.47
C GLY A 163 -3.44 -1.07 1.73
N MET A 164 -2.22 -1.24 2.21
CA MET A 164 -1.66 -0.50 3.34
C MET A 164 -0.30 0.07 2.98
N VAL A 165 0.03 1.23 3.51
CA VAL A 165 1.34 1.89 3.36
C VAL A 165 1.77 2.42 4.72
N GLY A 166 3.00 2.12 5.13
CA GLY A 166 3.56 2.58 6.41
C GLY A 166 2.71 2.19 7.62
N GLY A 167 2.12 0.99 7.59
CA GLY A 167 1.27 0.48 8.66
C GLY A 167 -0.11 1.14 8.78
N GLN A 168 -0.59 1.79 7.72
CA GLN A 168 -1.91 2.42 7.66
C GLN A 168 -2.62 2.07 6.36
N THR A 169 -3.95 1.98 6.41
CA THR A 169 -4.76 1.82 5.18
C THR A 169 -4.52 3.00 4.25
N LEU A 170 -4.57 2.74 2.95
CA LEU A 170 -4.44 3.78 1.95
C LEU A 170 -5.45 4.91 2.19
N PRO A 171 -5.05 6.18 1.99
CA PRO A 171 -5.96 7.33 2.12
C PRO A 171 -6.94 7.46 0.94
N TYR A 172 -6.86 6.58 -0.04
CA TYR A 172 -7.69 6.55 -1.25
C TYR A 172 -8.09 5.11 -1.58
N ARG A 173 -9.11 4.96 -2.40
CA ARG A 173 -9.62 3.67 -2.84
C ARG A 173 -8.79 3.10 -4.00
N LEU A 174 -8.58 1.78 -3.98
CA LEU A 174 -7.98 1.02 -5.08
C LEU A 174 -9.07 0.60 -6.07
N ASP A 175 -9.67 1.53 -6.78
CA ASP A 175 -10.68 1.23 -7.78
C ASP A 175 -10.07 0.82 -9.14
N HIS A 176 -10.92 0.32 -10.05
CA HIS A 176 -10.50 -0.13 -11.38
C HIS A 176 -9.76 0.96 -12.17
N ASN A 177 -10.28 2.19 -12.16
CA ASN A 177 -9.68 3.29 -12.92
C ASN A 177 -8.30 3.65 -12.37
N LEU A 178 -8.14 3.60 -11.05
CA LEU A 178 -6.87 3.83 -10.39
C LEU A 178 -5.86 2.72 -10.71
N SER A 179 -6.28 1.45 -10.67
CA SER A 179 -5.44 0.31 -11.02
C SER A 179 -4.91 0.39 -12.44
N VAL A 180 -5.76 0.76 -13.39
CA VAL A 180 -5.38 0.98 -14.79
C VAL A 180 -4.40 2.14 -14.92
N ALA A 181 -4.67 3.27 -14.25
CA ALA A 181 -3.77 4.41 -14.28
C ALA A 181 -2.39 4.09 -13.67
N MET A 182 -2.35 3.32 -12.58
CA MET A 182 -1.10 2.84 -11.96
C MET A 182 -0.32 1.94 -12.92
N LYS A 183 -1.01 1.05 -13.65
CA LYS A 183 -0.37 0.20 -14.67
C LYS A 183 0.38 1.02 -15.70
N TYR A 184 -0.29 2.01 -16.30
CA TYR A 184 0.34 2.85 -17.32
C TYR A 184 1.55 3.61 -16.78
N GLN A 185 1.47 4.09 -15.54
CA GLN A 185 2.61 4.74 -14.91
C GLN A 185 3.77 3.77 -14.69
N PHE A 186 3.50 2.57 -14.19
CA PHE A 186 4.51 1.55 -13.94
C PHE A 186 5.18 1.06 -15.22
N GLU A 187 4.40 0.79 -16.27
CA GLU A 187 4.93 0.38 -17.58
C GLU A 187 5.80 1.49 -18.19
N LYS A 188 5.32 2.73 -18.14
CA LYS A 188 6.06 3.90 -18.63
C LYS A 188 7.35 4.16 -17.84
N GLU A 189 7.35 3.95 -16.54
CA GLU A 189 8.55 4.07 -15.70
C GLU A 189 9.56 2.96 -16.02
N ARG A 190 9.09 1.74 -16.28
CA ARG A 190 9.92 0.61 -16.67
C ARG A 190 10.52 0.77 -18.06
N GLU A 191 9.79 1.32 -19.03
CA GLU A 191 10.28 1.63 -20.37
C GLU A 191 11.27 2.79 -20.38
N ASN A 192 11.09 3.77 -19.48
CA ASN A 192 11.88 4.99 -19.40
C ASN A 192 13.11 4.90 -18.46
N THR A 193 13.53 3.70 -18.06
CA THR A 193 14.73 3.52 -17.22
C THR A 193 16.00 4.03 -17.89
N THR A 194 15.93 4.46 -19.16
CA THR A 194 17.03 5.04 -19.94
C THR A 194 16.92 6.54 -20.22
N GLY A 195 15.88 7.23 -19.77
CA GLY A 195 15.67 8.64 -20.09
C GLY A 195 15.12 9.44 -18.91
N THR A 196 15.67 10.63 -18.69
CA THR A 196 15.15 11.67 -17.79
C THR A 196 13.72 12.02 -18.17
N SER A 197 12.77 11.28 -17.64
CA SER A 197 11.35 11.59 -17.79
C SER A 197 11.02 12.81 -16.94
N ASN A 198 10.42 13.82 -17.56
CA ASN A 198 9.73 14.90 -16.87
C ASN A 198 8.57 14.29 -16.06
N ARG A 199 8.86 13.83 -14.84
CA ARG A 199 7.92 13.20 -13.88
C ARG A 199 6.90 14.19 -13.30
N MET A 200 6.80 15.37 -13.86
CA MET A 200 5.92 16.40 -13.35
C MET A 200 4.50 16.23 -13.90
N VAL A 201 3.63 15.93 -12.95
CA VAL A 201 2.25 16.39 -12.92
C VAL A 201 1.27 15.55 -13.72
N ASP A 202 1.00 14.34 -13.25
CA ASP A 202 -0.33 13.78 -13.41
C ASP A 202 -1.26 14.42 -12.35
N SER A 203 -2.36 15.02 -12.79
CA SER A 203 -3.36 15.63 -11.89
C SER A 203 -3.91 14.65 -10.84
N LYS A 204 -3.91 13.35 -11.16
CA LYS A 204 -4.30 12.26 -10.26
C LYS A 204 -3.27 12.02 -9.14
N LEU A 205 -1.98 12.21 -9.41
CA LEU A 205 -0.95 12.13 -8.39
C LEU A 205 -1.13 13.24 -7.34
N TRP A 206 -1.43 14.45 -7.78
CA TRP A 206 -1.72 15.56 -6.86
C TRP A 206 -2.99 15.33 -6.03
N GLY A 207 -4.01 14.68 -6.60
CA GLY A 207 -5.18 14.24 -5.84
C GLY A 207 -4.79 13.32 -4.69
N ARG A 208 -3.95 12.31 -4.93
CA ARG A 208 -3.47 11.37 -3.90
C ARG A 208 -2.61 12.07 -2.84
N VAL A 209 -1.69 12.94 -3.27
CA VAL A 209 -0.88 13.75 -2.33
C VAL A 209 -1.79 14.59 -1.44
N TRP A 210 -2.84 15.18 -2.02
CA TRP A 210 -3.80 15.98 -1.28
C TRP A 210 -4.66 15.15 -0.32
N ASP A 211 -5.08 13.95 -0.71
CA ASP A 211 -5.83 13.03 0.14
C ASP A 211 -4.94 12.50 1.28
N SER A 212 -3.69 12.17 0.99
CA SER A 212 -2.67 11.85 1.98
C SER A 212 -2.47 13.00 2.97
N PHE A 213 -2.31 14.21 2.45
CA PHE A 213 -2.14 15.41 3.28
C PHE A 213 -3.36 15.65 4.20
N LYS A 214 -4.57 15.61 3.67
CA LYS A 214 -5.80 15.82 4.47
C LYS A 214 -6.01 14.73 5.52
N SER A 215 -5.80 13.49 5.14
CA SER A 215 -5.97 12.33 6.04
C SER A 215 -4.78 12.13 6.97
N ARG A 216 -3.69 12.87 6.75
CA ARG A 216 -2.40 12.73 7.45
C ARG A 216 -1.83 11.31 7.38
N ARG A 217 -2.14 10.55 6.35
CA ARG A 217 -1.64 9.19 6.11
C ARG A 217 -0.49 9.23 5.13
N PRO A 218 0.66 8.59 5.44
CA PRO A 218 1.81 8.61 4.55
C PRO A 218 1.51 7.88 3.24
N LEU A 219 2.12 8.34 2.13
CA LEU A 219 2.18 7.61 0.86
C LEU A 219 3.46 6.78 0.74
N LEU A 220 4.38 6.99 1.68
CA LEU A 220 5.69 6.37 1.72
C LEU A 220 5.75 5.39 2.87
N GLY A 221 6.48 4.33 2.68
CA GLY A 221 6.71 3.30 3.67
C GLY A 221 6.51 1.91 3.09
N PRO A 222 6.72 0.89 3.92
CA PRO A 222 6.46 -0.49 3.57
C PRO A 222 5.01 -0.67 3.13
N LYS A 223 4.80 -1.58 2.17
CA LYS A 223 3.49 -1.77 1.54
C LYS A 223 2.97 -3.16 1.77
N GLN A 224 1.67 -3.27 2.00
CA GLN A 224 0.98 -4.54 2.09
C GLN A 224 -0.28 -4.53 1.22
N PHE A 225 -0.52 -5.62 0.54
CA PHE A 225 -1.75 -5.87 -0.19
C PHE A 225 -2.40 -7.15 0.35
N ILE A 226 -3.69 -7.08 0.63
CA ILE A 226 -4.48 -8.19 1.16
C ILE A 226 -5.66 -8.44 0.23
N ARG A 227 -5.92 -9.69 -0.11
CA ARG A 227 -7.07 -10.11 -0.89
C ARG A 227 -7.65 -11.41 -0.32
N VAL A 228 -8.95 -11.46 -0.19
CA VAL A 228 -9.71 -12.69 0.04
C VAL A 228 -10.85 -12.80 -0.94
N SER A 229 -11.17 -14.01 -1.37
CA SER A 229 -12.32 -14.23 -2.24
C SER A 229 -13.02 -15.56 -1.93
N THR A 230 -14.29 -15.63 -2.30
CA THR A 230 -15.10 -16.85 -2.18
C THR A 230 -16.10 -16.94 -3.32
N THR A 231 -16.31 -18.15 -3.81
CA THR A 231 -17.40 -18.42 -4.77
C THR A 231 -18.75 -18.24 -4.08
N VAL A 232 -19.66 -17.53 -4.72
CA VAL A 232 -21.03 -17.30 -4.24
C VAL A 232 -22.04 -17.79 -5.27
N GLN A 233 -23.23 -18.17 -4.78
CA GLN A 233 -24.36 -18.45 -5.68
C GLN A 233 -25.13 -17.17 -5.97
N ALA A 234 -25.81 -17.13 -7.11
CA ALA A 234 -26.67 -16.01 -7.45
C ALA A 234 -27.71 -15.76 -6.34
N GLY A 235 -27.80 -14.49 -5.88
CA GLY A 235 -28.71 -14.10 -4.80
C GLY A 235 -28.23 -14.42 -3.36
N GLN A 236 -27.03 -14.96 -3.17
CA GLN A 236 -26.48 -15.28 -1.86
C GLN A 236 -25.24 -14.42 -1.49
N LEU A 237 -25.21 -13.18 -1.96
CA LEU A 237 -24.08 -12.27 -1.68
C LEU A 237 -23.86 -12.04 -0.18
N GLU A 238 -24.93 -11.88 0.60
CA GLU A 238 -24.84 -11.65 2.06
C GLU A 238 -24.10 -12.79 2.77
N LYS A 239 -24.37 -14.05 2.39
CA LYS A 239 -23.65 -15.20 2.96
C LYS A 239 -22.17 -15.18 2.61
N GLY A 240 -21.82 -14.73 1.40
CA GLY A 240 -20.44 -14.53 1.00
C GLY A 240 -19.76 -13.41 1.78
N ASP A 241 -20.46 -12.30 1.99
CA ASP A 241 -19.99 -11.18 2.79
C ASP A 241 -19.71 -11.59 4.24
N ASP A 242 -20.64 -12.28 4.87
CA ASP A 242 -20.49 -12.75 6.26
C ASP A 242 -19.31 -13.72 6.37
N ARG A 243 -19.19 -14.67 5.44
CA ARG A 243 -18.07 -15.62 5.39
C ARG A 243 -16.72 -14.91 5.27
N LEU A 244 -16.58 -13.95 4.34
CA LEU A 244 -15.32 -13.23 4.16
C LEU A 244 -14.98 -12.36 5.37
N LYS A 245 -15.95 -11.68 5.97
CA LYS A 245 -15.74 -10.87 7.17
C LYS A 245 -15.32 -11.71 8.36
N ASP A 246 -16.01 -12.82 8.60
CA ASP A 246 -15.69 -13.72 9.72
C ASP A 246 -14.34 -14.39 9.54
N PHE A 247 -14.01 -14.78 8.31
CA PHE A 247 -12.70 -15.31 7.98
C PHE A 247 -11.59 -14.26 8.22
N LEU A 248 -11.72 -13.04 7.72
CA LEU A 248 -10.73 -11.97 7.91
C LEU A 248 -10.44 -11.71 9.38
N ARG A 249 -11.47 -11.69 10.24
CA ARG A 249 -11.32 -11.50 11.69
C ARG A 249 -10.53 -12.61 12.37
N GLN A 250 -10.63 -13.83 11.87
CA GLN A 250 -9.95 -15.00 12.42
C GLN A 250 -8.55 -15.17 11.84
N TRP A 251 -8.37 -14.87 10.55
CA TRP A 251 -7.17 -15.14 9.78
C TRP A 251 -6.07 -14.09 9.98
N LEU A 252 -6.46 -12.80 10.00
CA LEU A 252 -5.50 -11.71 10.11
C LEU A 252 -5.11 -11.45 11.57
N VAL A 253 -3.80 -11.35 11.80
CA VAL A 253 -3.21 -10.96 13.08
C VAL A 253 -2.44 -9.68 12.87
N ARG A 254 -2.65 -8.73 13.77
CA ARG A 254 -1.84 -7.51 13.81
C ARG A 254 -0.42 -7.86 14.22
N ASP A 255 0.54 -7.34 13.47
CA ASP A 255 1.95 -7.59 13.69
C ASP A 255 2.75 -6.28 13.60
N ASP A 256 3.89 -6.23 14.29
CA ASP A 256 4.81 -5.10 14.23
C ASP A 256 5.72 -5.23 13.01
N TYR A 257 5.39 -4.48 11.96
CA TYR A 257 6.15 -4.54 10.72
C TYR A 257 7.60 -4.02 10.84
N VAL A 258 7.92 -3.25 11.88
CA VAL A 258 9.28 -2.72 12.07
C VAL A 258 10.23 -3.86 12.41
N GLN A 259 9.82 -4.72 13.36
CA GLN A 259 10.63 -5.89 13.73
C GLN A 259 10.78 -6.88 12.58
N GLU A 260 9.72 -7.10 11.82
CA GLU A 260 9.76 -8.00 10.66
C GLU A 260 10.70 -7.49 9.57
N ILE A 261 10.67 -6.18 9.26
CA ILE A 261 11.56 -5.56 8.28
C ILE A 261 13.01 -5.61 8.75
N GLU A 262 13.28 -5.27 10.00
CA GLU A 262 14.64 -5.37 10.56
C GLU A 262 15.20 -6.79 10.47
N ALA A 263 14.37 -7.79 10.76
CA ALA A 263 14.75 -9.20 10.61
C ALA A 263 15.05 -9.58 9.16
N TRP A 264 14.23 -9.11 8.22
CA TRP A 264 14.41 -9.33 6.78
C TRP A 264 15.68 -8.65 6.25
N GLU A 265 15.92 -7.39 6.62
CA GLU A 265 17.13 -6.64 6.23
C GLU A 265 18.40 -7.32 6.76
N ASN A 266 18.37 -7.79 7.98
CA ASN A 266 19.49 -8.51 8.58
C ASN A 266 19.76 -9.86 7.88
N ALA A 267 18.72 -10.59 7.52
CA ALA A 267 18.83 -11.83 6.77
C ALA A 267 19.45 -11.59 5.39
N LYS A 268 18.97 -10.59 4.68
CA LYS A 268 19.49 -10.20 3.35
C LYS A 268 20.95 -9.74 3.40
N ALA A 269 21.31 -8.93 4.39
CA ALA A 269 22.70 -8.51 4.59
C ALA A 269 23.64 -9.70 4.87
N SER A 270 23.16 -10.72 5.57
CA SER A 270 23.96 -11.94 5.82
C SER A 270 24.15 -12.79 4.57
N GLU A 271 23.17 -12.83 3.66
CA GLU A 271 23.28 -13.54 2.38
C GLU A 271 24.23 -12.82 1.40
N GLU A 272 24.17 -11.49 1.33
CA GLU A 272 25.05 -10.67 0.48
C GLU A 272 26.49 -10.62 1.03
N GLY A 273 26.70 -10.85 2.33
CA GLY A 273 28.00 -10.85 3.01
C GLY A 273 28.78 -12.15 2.90
N ASP A 274 28.21 -13.24 2.39
CA ASP A 274 28.89 -14.52 2.15
C ASP A 274 29.26 -14.71 0.66
N PRO A 275 30.43 -14.24 0.22
CA PRO A 275 30.88 -14.37 -1.18
C PRO A 275 31.20 -15.81 -1.59
N ASN A 276 31.17 -16.79 -0.66
CA ASN A 276 31.53 -18.19 -0.89
C ASN A 276 30.34 -19.16 -0.90
N GLY A 277 29.10 -18.64 -0.75
CA GLY A 277 27.87 -19.43 -0.72
C GLY A 277 27.36 -19.90 -2.10
N LYS A 278 28.22 -20.04 -3.13
CA LYS A 278 27.86 -20.65 -4.43
C LYS A 278 28.87 -21.69 -4.85
#